data_af5450a16000adaddab9ca94e52d3f74
#
_entry.id   af5450a16000adaddab9ca94e52d3f74
#
_cell.length_a   1.000
_cell.length_b   1.000
_cell.length_c   1.000
_cell.angle_alpha   90.00
_cell.angle_beta   90.00
_cell.angle_gamma   90.00
#
_symmetry.space_group_name_H-M   'P 1'
#
loop_
_entity.id
_entity.type
_entity.pdbx_description
1 polymer ?
#
loop_
_entity_poly.entity_id
_entity_poly.type
_entity_poly.pdbx_seq_one_letter_code
_entity_poly.pdbx_strand_id
1 'polypeptide(L)'
;MNQVVITALIAEVKTLRYTPAGVPALNVILEHESQIEEAGQARQVKAQVKAVAFGALAERMRQQAVGSSWRFTGFLATPRVGKNVVLHIQDFQTD
;
A
#
# COMPACT_ATOMS: atom_id res chain seq x y z
N MET A 1 1.05 12.40 -14.59
CA MET A 1 1.87 11.45 -13.82
C MET A 1 1.03 10.86 -12.69
N ASN A 2 1.20 9.58 -12.40
CA ASN A 2 0.54 8.92 -11.30
C ASN A 2 1.56 8.05 -10.59
N GLN A 3 2.22 8.64 -9.60
CA GLN A 3 3.25 7.96 -8.83
C GLN A 3 3.11 8.33 -7.37
N VAL A 4 3.13 7.32 -6.50
CA VAL A 4 3.03 7.50 -5.06
C VAL A 4 4.25 6.86 -4.43
N VAL A 5 4.87 7.60 -3.52
CA VAL A 5 5.92 7.09 -2.63
C VAL A 5 5.48 7.39 -1.22
N ILE A 6 5.33 6.38 -0.39
CA ILE A 6 4.83 6.56 0.96
C ILE A 6 5.51 5.59 1.92
N THR A 7 5.94 6.11 3.07
CA THR A 7 6.41 5.27 4.17
C THR A 7 5.22 4.91 5.04
N ALA A 8 5.03 3.63 5.27
CA ALA A 8 3.89 3.15 6.04
C ALA A 8 4.21 1.79 6.65
N LEU A 9 3.42 1.41 7.64
CA LEU A 9 3.51 0.06 8.18
C LEU A 9 2.39 -0.81 7.59
N ILE A 10 2.65 -2.11 7.55
CA ILE A 10 1.66 -3.09 7.15
C ILE A 10 0.74 -3.33 8.34
N ALA A 11 -0.51 -2.83 8.27
CA ALA A 11 -1.46 -2.97 9.36
C ALA A 11 -2.25 -4.27 9.27
N GLU A 12 -2.56 -4.70 8.06
CA GLU A 12 -3.35 -5.92 7.84
C GLU A 12 -2.97 -6.53 6.50
N VAL A 13 -2.89 -7.85 6.47
CA VAL A 13 -2.67 -8.62 5.24
C VAL A 13 -3.87 -9.53 5.05
N LYS A 14 -4.56 -9.38 3.91
CA LYS A 14 -5.69 -10.22 3.56
C LYS A 14 -5.21 -11.58 3.04
N THR A 15 -6.13 -12.50 2.86
CA THR A 15 -5.81 -13.81 2.29
C THR A 15 -5.32 -13.67 0.85
N LEU A 16 -4.22 -14.34 0.52
CA LEU A 16 -3.71 -14.38 -0.85
C LEU A 16 -4.77 -14.98 -1.78
N ARG A 17 -4.98 -14.35 -2.90
CA ARG A 17 -5.91 -14.81 -3.92
C ARG A 17 -5.21 -14.87 -5.26
N TYR A 18 -5.86 -15.46 -6.24
CA TYR A 18 -5.33 -15.56 -7.60
C TYR A 18 -6.32 -14.94 -8.57
N THR A 19 -5.77 -14.21 -9.55
CA THR A 19 -6.59 -13.67 -10.64
C THR A 19 -7.04 -14.81 -11.55
N PRO A 20 -8.02 -14.58 -12.45
CA PRO A 20 -8.40 -15.61 -13.44
C PRO A 20 -7.23 -16.10 -14.29
N ALA A 21 -6.21 -15.26 -14.50
CA ALA A 21 -5.01 -15.65 -15.23
C ALA A 21 -3.99 -16.41 -14.37
N GLY A 22 -4.30 -16.68 -13.10
CA GLY A 22 -3.41 -17.42 -12.20
C GLY A 22 -2.33 -16.57 -11.54
N VAL A 23 -2.43 -15.25 -11.59
CA VAL A 23 -1.46 -14.34 -10.98
C VAL A 23 -1.80 -14.15 -9.50
N PRO A 24 -0.84 -14.33 -8.57
CA PRO A 24 -1.08 -14.04 -7.16
C PRO A 24 -1.44 -12.57 -6.95
N ALA A 25 -2.41 -12.33 -6.08
CA ALA A 25 -2.84 -10.98 -5.71
C ALA A 25 -3.02 -10.91 -4.21
N LEU A 26 -2.45 -9.87 -3.59
CA LEU A 26 -2.50 -9.67 -2.15
C LEU A 26 -3.01 -8.28 -1.85
N ASN A 27 -4.13 -8.22 -1.13
CA ASN A 27 -4.67 -6.96 -0.63
C ASN A 27 -4.15 -6.73 0.78
N VAL A 28 -3.71 -5.51 1.05
CA VAL A 28 -3.16 -5.11 2.35
C VAL A 28 -3.75 -3.77 2.75
N ILE A 29 -3.72 -3.51 4.05
CA ILE A 29 -4.03 -2.20 4.62
C ILE A 29 -2.73 -1.64 5.17
N LEU A 30 -2.37 -0.45 4.72
CA LEU A 30 -1.19 0.27 5.18
C LEU A 30 -1.61 1.40 6.09
N GLU A 31 -0.80 1.68 7.11
CA GLU A 31 -1.00 2.84 7.97
C GLU A 31 0.20 3.77 7.88
N HIS A 32 -0.08 5.02 7.57
CA HIS A 32 0.92 6.07 7.45
C HIS A 32 0.74 7.09 8.55
N GLU A 33 1.87 7.55 9.09
CA GLU A 33 1.91 8.65 10.05
C GLU A 33 3.08 9.55 9.69
N SER A 34 2.81 10.86 9.64
CA SER A 34 3.86 11.84 9.41
C SER A 34 3.48 13.16 10.02
N GLN A 35 4.48 14.05 10.14
CA GLN A 35 4.25 15.44 10.48
C GLN A 35 4.53 16.28 9.26
N ILE A 36 3.62 17.20 8.97
CA ILE A 36 3.73 18.06 7.79
C ILE A 36 3.29 19.47 8.17
N GLU A 37 3.82 20.47 7.48
CA GLU A 37 3.38 21.84 7.66
C GLU A 37 2.29 22.15 6.63
N GLU A 38 1.19 22.68 7.13
CA GLU A 38 0.05 23.05 6.30
C GLU A 38 -0.50 24.37 6.81
N ALA A 39 -0.62 25.36 5.94
CA ALA A 39 -1.09 26.70 6.27
C ALA A 39 -0.29 27.33 7.42
N GLY A 40 1.03 27.12 7.47
CA GLY A 40 1.92 27.67 8.49
C GLY A 40 1.89 26.97 9.83
N GLN A 41 1.21 25.83 9.93
CA GLN A 41 1.12 25.09 11.18
C GLN A 41 1.58 23.65 11.01
N ALA A 42 2.25 23.13 12.04
CA ALA A 42 2.62 21.72 12.08
C ALA A 42 1.36 20.89 12.26
N ARG A 43 1.22 19.86 11.43
CA ARG A 43 0.06 18.99 11.45
C ARG A 43 0.50 17.54 11.46
N GLN A 44 -0.08 16.75 12.33
CA GLN A 44 0.12 15.31 12.31
C GLN A 44 -0.85 14.70 11.30
N VAL A 45 -0.30 13.93 10.37
CA VAL A 45 -1.08 13.26 9.32
C VAL A 45 -1.14 11.78 9.62
N LYS A 46 -2.33 11.23 9.61
CA LYS A 46 -2.57 9.80 9.69
C LYS A 46 -3.41 9.39 8.50
N ALA A 47 -2.99 8.34 7.81
CA ALA A 47 -3.72 7.86 6.65
C ALA A 47 -3.74 6.33 6.65
N GLN A 48 -4.91 5.78 6.39
CA GLN A 48 -5.08 4.36 6.15
C GLN A 48 -5.25 4.17 4.64
N VAL A 49 -4.39 3.35 4.06
CA VAL A 49 -4.33 3.19 2.61
C VAL A 49 -4.63 1.74 2.25
N LYS A 50 -5.65 1.53 1.43
CA LYS A 50 -5.90 0.22 0.83
C LYS A 50 -4.95 0.03 -0.33
N ALA A 51 -4.25 -1.09 -0.35
CA ALA A 51 -3.25 -1.36 -1.36
C ALA A 51 -3.35 -2.79 -1.86
N VAL A 52 -2.78 -3.02 -3.04
CA VAL A 52 -2.74 -4.34 -3.66
C VAL A 52 -1.39 -4.55 -4.31
N ALA A 53 -0.88 -5.78 -4.24
CA ALA A 53 0.32 -6.21 -4.93
C ALA A 53 0.02 -7.45 -5.76
N PHE A 54 0.70 -7.58 -6.90
CA PHE A 54 0.49 -8.69 -7.82
C PHE A 54 1.80 -9.42 -8.10
N GLY A 55 1.70 -10.71 -8.40
CA GLY A 55 2.81 -11.51 -8.86
C GLY A 55 3.83 -11.82 -7.77
N ALA A 56 5.11 -11.80 -8.13
CA ALA A 56 6.20 -12.10 -7.20
C ALA A 56 6.22 -11.11 -6.02
N LEU A 57 5.81 -9.88 -6.24
CA LEU A 57 5.72 -8.87 -5.19
C LEU A 57 4.69 -9.26 -4.13
N ALA A 58 3.56 -9.83 -4.53
CA ALA A 58 2.55 -10.31 -3.60
C ALA A 58 3.12 -11.41 -2.71
N GLU A 59 3.87 -12.34 -3.29
CA GLU A 59 4.52 -13.42 -2.55
C GLU A 59 5.56 -12.90 -1.56
N ARG A 60 6.36 -11.91 -1.96
CA ARG A 60 7.33 -11.28 -1.06
C ARG A 60 6.66 -10.55 0.09
N MET A 61 5.60 -9.80 -0.23
CA MET A 61 4.92 -8.98 0.77
C MET A 61 4.21 -9.84 1.81
N ARG A 62 3.64 -10.95 1.41
CA ARG A 62 2.93 -11.82 2.33
C ARG A 62 3.87 -12.45 3.37
N GLN A 63 5.18 -12.46 3.11
CA GLN A 63 6.18 -12.97 4.04
C GLN A 63 6.61 -11.95 5.08
N GLN A 64 6.19 -10.70 4.93
CA GLN A 64 6.58 -9.64 5.84
C GLN A 64 5.68 -9.61 7.07
N ALA A 65 6.26 -9.18 8.20
CA ALA A 65 5.52 -9.13 9.45
C ALA A 65 4.51 -7.98 9.46
N VAL A 66 3.32 -8.24 9.97
CA VAL A 66 2.36 -7.19 10.28
C VAL A 66 2.99 -6.27 11.32
N GLY A 67 2.88 -4.97 11.11
CA GLY A 67 3.53 -3.96 11.94
C GLY A 67 4.89 -3.50 11.42
N SER A 68 5.45 -4.19 10.41
CA SER A 68 6.72 -3.76 9.81
C SER A 68 6.52 -2.54 8.91
N SER A 69 7.52 -1.67 8.92
CA SER A 69 7.48 -0.39 8.20
C SER A 69 8.35 -0.45 6.96
N TRP A 70 7.83 0.08 5.85
CA TRP A 70 8.49 0.06 4.55
C TRP A 70 8.20 1.34 3.78
N ARG A 71 9.04 1.63 2.81
CA ARG A 71 8.76 2.65 1.81
C ARG A 71 8.15 1.97 0.59
N PHE A 72 6.90 2.30 0.32
CA PHE A 72 6.13 1.74 -0.78
C PHE A 72 6.13 2.69 -1.97
N THR A 73 6.30 2.15 -3.16
CA THR A 73 6.23 2.90 -4.41
C THR A 73 5.17 2.25 -5.27
N GLY A 74 4.33 3.06 -5.91
CA GLY A 74 3.29 2.54 -6.76
C GLY A 74 2.46 3.64 -7.41
N PHE A 75 1.25 3.30 -7.78
CA PHE A 75 0.32 4.23 -8.41
C PHE A 75 -1.10 4.00 -7.87
N LEU A 76 -1.95 5.00 -8.06
CA LEU A 76 -3.35 4.93 -7.65
C LEU A 76 -4.22 4.49 -8.82
N ALA A 77 -5.17 3.62 -8.55
CA ALA A 77 -6.17 3.23 -9.53
C ALA A 77 -7.50 2.97 -8.82
N THR A 78 -8.59 3.21 -9.52
CA THR A 78 -9.91 2.85 -9.02
C THR A 78 -10.24 1.45 -9.51
N PRO A 79 -10.57 0.52 -8.62
CA PRO A 79 -10.92 -0.83 -9.04
C PRO A 79 -12.20 -0.83 -9.89
N ARG A 80 -12.38 -1.90 -10.66
CA ARG A 80 -13.55 -2.05 -11.53
C ARG A 80 -14.85 -1.97 -10.73
N VAL A 81 -14.85 -2.54 -9.52
CA VAL A 81 -15.98 -2.47 -8.60
C VAL A 81 -15.54 -1.67 -7.39
N GLY A 82 -16.20 -0.55 -7.14
CA GLY A 82 -15.87 0.33 -6.05
C GLY A 82 -15.63 1.76 -6.51
N LYS A 83 -15.57 2.68 -5.56
CA LYS A 83 -15.45 4.11 -5.85
C LYS A 83 -14.15 4.69 -5.33
N ASN A 84 -13.45 3.98 -4.43
CA ASN A 84 -12.26 4.49 -3.76
C ASN A 84 -11.01 4.04 -4.49
N VAL A 85 -10.03 4.93 -4.54
CA VAL A 85 -8.74 4.59 -5.12
C VAL A 85 -8.02 3.56 -4.26
N VAL A 86 -7.22 2.73 -4.92
CA VAL A 86 -6.38 1.72 -4.28
C VAL A 86 -4.95 1.94 -4.76
N LEU A 87 -3.99 1.83 -3.85
CA LEU A 87 -2.59 1.91 -4.20
C LEU A 87 -2.14 0.57 -4.80
N HIS A 88 -1.71 0.58 -6.04
CA HIS A 88 -1.05 -0.57 -6.66
C HIS A 88 0.42 -0.49 -6.34
N ILE A 89 0.92 -1.43 -5.55
CA ILE A 89 2.31 -1.42 -5.10
C ILE A 89 3.18 -2.01 -6.18
N GLN A 90 4.20 -1.28 -6.61
CA GLN A 90 5.17 -1.73 -7.60
C GLN A 90 6.47 -2.20 -6.94
N ASP A 91 6.78 -1.66 -5.77
CA ASP A 91 7.96 -2.06 -5.01
C ASP A 91 7.82 -1.62 -3.55
N PHE A 92 8.58 -2.27 -2.67
CA PHE A 92 8.71 -1.84 -1.29
C PHE A 92 10.13 -2.10 -0.81
N GLN A 93 10.66 -1.14 -0.06
CA GLN A 93 12.05 -1.15 0.39
C GLN A 93 12.13 -0.69 1.85
N THR A 94 13.21 -1.06 2.51
CA THR A 94 13.50 -0.50 3.84
C THR A 94 13.72 1.00 3.70
N ASP A 95 13.22 1.70 4.66
CA ASP A 95 13.32 3.16 4.69
C ASP A 95 14.62 3.60 5.38
#